data_95b12f79a70998807cd4e24d6de1795c
#
_entry.id   95b12f79a70998807cd4e24d6de1795c
#
_cell.length_a   1.000
_cell.length_b   1.000
_cell.length_c   1.000
_cell.angle_alpha   90.00
_cell.angle_beta   90.00
_cell.angle_gamma   90.00
#
_symmetry.space_group_name_H-M   'P 1'
#
loop_
_entity.id
_entity.type
_entity.pdbx_description
1 polymer ?
#
loop_
_entity_poly.entity_id
_entity_poly.type
_entity_poly.pdbx_seq_one_letter_code
_entity_poly.pdbx_strand_id
1 'polypeptide(L)'
;TISSKTYTNKIQELNAEVEVSSLTTPLLVPIIEEGLSNTSISSEALRHYLSDDVLKSVEALILGCTHYPHIQEEIEQLKRNTIALIDSPEIVSRNVKDVLGSMNLLNDSADSGEYSFYVSDYTDVFEHIAQLMFGENIHLQEQNIWK
;
A
#
# COMPACT_ATOMS: atom_id res chain seq x y z
N THR A 1 5.43 8.52 8.27
CA THR A 1 6.24 7.28 8.22
C THR A 1 7.72 7.59 8.02
N ILE A 2 8.13 8.32 6.97
CA ILE A 2 9.54 8.64 6.71
C ILE A 2 10.12 9.52 7.84
N SER A 3 9.46 10.60 8.23
CA SER A 3 9.91 11.48 9.32
C SER A 3 10.02 10.79 10.67
N SER A 4 9.19 9.79 10.94
CA SER A 4 9.26 8.98 12.16
C SER A 4 10.33 7.89 12.12
N LYS A 5 10.96 7.66 10.95
CA LYS A 5 11.97 6.61 10.71
C LYS A 5 11.52 5.19 11.14
N THR A 6 10.22 4.91 11.11
CA THR A 6 9.66 3.65 11.62
C THR A 6 10.28 2.44 10.93
N TYR A 7 10.34 2.43 9.59
CA TYR A 7 10.97 1.33 8.85
C TYR A 7 12.49 1.24 9.13
N THR A 8 13.18 2.36 9.07
CA THR A 8 14.63 2.40 9.32
C THR A 8 14.97 1.83 10.67
N ASN A 9 14.31 2.33 11.72
CA ASN A 9 14.58 1.88 13.10
C ASN A 9 14.30 0.38 13.24
N LYS A 10 13.15 -0.10 12.70
CA LYS A 10 12.77 -1.51 12.83
C LYS A 10 13.67 -2.46 12.05
N ILE A 11 14.08 -2.09 10.87
CA ILE A 11 15.00 -2.90 10.06
C ILE A 11 16.38 -2.97 10.72
N GLN A 12 16.89 -1.83 11.17
CA GLN A 12 18.20 -1.79 11.85
C GLN A 12 18.21 -2.49 13.21
N GLU A 13 17.07 -2.55 13.91
CA GLU A 13 16.89 -3.34 15.12
C GLU A 13 17.03 -4.85 14.83
N LEU A 14 16.54 -5.30 13.67
CA LEU A 14 16.63 -6.69 13.24
C LEU A 14 18.01 -7.05 12.65
N ASN A 15 18.58 -6.13 11.89
CA ASN A 15 19.91 -6.26 11.31
C ASN A 15 20.54 -4.88 11.10
N ALA A 16 21.53 -4.54 11.91
CA ALA A 16 22.20 -3.25 11.90
C ALA A 16 23.07 -3.00 10.64
N GLU A 17 23.39 -4.05 9.89
CA GLU A 17 24.22 -3.94 8.68
C GLU A 17 23.39 -3.53 7.44
N VAL A 18 22.04 -3.55 7.54
CA VAL A 18 21.17 -3.16 6.44
C VAL A 18 21.15 -1.64 6.30
N GLU A 19 21.55 -1.14 5.16
CA GLU A 19 21.39 0.27 4.81
C GLU A 19 19.95 0.55 4.38
N VAL A 20 19.32 1.53 5.00
CA VAL A 20 17.94 1.92 4.73
C VAL A 20 17.88 3.35 4.24
N SER A 21 17.47 3.53 3.00
CA SER A 21 17.21 4.82 2.39
C SER A 21 15.71 5.05 2.23
N SER A 22 15.27 6.30 2.23
CA SER A 22 13.87 6.65 2.08
C SER A 22 13.69 7.68 0.98
N LEU A 23 12.71 7.45 0.11
CA LEU A 23 12.33 8.35 -0.97
C LEU A 23 10.89 8.83 -0.76
N THR A 24 10.67 10.14 -0.78
CA THR A 24 9.33 10.72 -0.75
C THR A 24 8.78 10.84 -2.16
N THR A 25 7.53 10.44 -2.35
CA THR A 25 6.86 10.44 -3.66
C THR A 25 5.52 11.17 -3.58
N PRO A 26 5.51 12.49 -3.34
CA PRO A 26 4.31 13.26 -3.01
C PRO A 26 3.24 13.29 -4.10
N LEU A 27 3.59 13.01 -5.36
CA LEU A 27 2.64 13.01 -6.47
C LEU A 27 1.89 11.68 -6.64
N LEU A 28 2.42 10.55 -6.11
CA LEU A 28 1.85 9.25 -6.43
C LEU A 28 0.45 9.06 -5.83
N VAL A 29 0.22 9.48 -4.57
CA VAL A 29 -1.09 9.36 -3.94
C VAL A 29 -2.15 10.19 -4.68
N PRO A 30 -1.95 11.50 -4.95
CA PRO A 30 -2.90 12.26 -5.75
C PRO A 30 -3.19 11.64 -7.14
N ILE A 31 -2.18 11.12 -7.83
CA ILE A 31 -2.37 10.46 -9.14
C ILE A 31 -3.28 9.23 -9.02
N ILE A 32 -3.10 8.44 -7.97
CA ILE A 32 -3.93 7.26 -7.72
C ILE A 32 -5.37 7.66 -7.39
N GLU A 33 -5.53 8.64 -6.50
CA GLU A 33 -6.84 9.11 -6.05
C GLU A 33 -7.67 9.75 -7.18
N GLU A 34 -7.01 10.39 -8.14
CA GLU A 34 -7.65 10.92 -9.35
C GLU A 34 -7.91 9.83 -10.43
N GLY A 35 -7.66 8.56 -10.12
CA GLY A 35 -7.89 7.46 -11.08
C GLY A 35 -6.93 7.45 -12.27
N LEU A 36 -5.77 8.12 -12.16
CA LEU A 36 -4.79 8.26 -13.23
C LEU A 36 -3.72 7.16 -13.23
N SER A 37 -3.92 6.09 -12.48
CA SER A 37 -3.08 4.89 -12.52
C SER A 37 -3.12 4.26 -13.92
N ASN A 38 -2.01 3.65 -14.35
CA ASN A 38 -1.85 3.03 -15.68
C ASN A 38 -2.03 4.02 -16.85
N THR A 39 -1.68 5.28 -16.64
CA THR A 39 -1.67 6.33 -17.67
C THR A 39 -0.26 6.84 -17.94
N SER A 40 -0.12 7.70 -18.96
CA SER A 40 1.16 8.37 -19.21
C SER A 40 1.59 9.28 -18.05
N ILE A 41 0.64 9.81 -17.27
CA ILE A 41 0.90 10.67 -16.11
C ILE A 41 1.55 9.87 -14.98
N SER A 42 0.95 8.74 -14.61
CA SER A 42 1.52 7.85 -13.58
C SER A 42 2.88 7.29 -14.01
N SER A 43 2.99 6.86 -15.26
CA SER A 43 4.24 6.32 -15.80
C SER A 43 5.38 7.34 -15.78
N GLU A 44 5.11 8.61 -16.11
CA GLU A 44 6.14 9.65 -16.09
C GLU A 44 6.54 10.02 -14.66
N ALA A 45 5.58 10.13 -13.74
CA ALA A 45 5.86 10.35 -12.33
C ALA A 45 6.70 9.21 -11.74
N LEU A 46 6.36 7.96 -12.06
CA LEU A 46 7.11 6.80 -11.61
C LEU A 46 8.53 6.77 -12.20
N ARG A 47 8.70 7.07 -13.49
CA ARG A 47 10.05 7.18 -14.08
C ARG A 47 10.89 8.22 -13.39
N HIS A 48 10.30 9.38 -13.07
CA HIS A 48 10.99 10.43 -12.32
C HIS A 48 11.49 9.92 -10.98
N TYR A 49 10.62 9.28 -10.17
CA TYR A 49 11.01 8.78 -8.85
C TYR A 49 11.96 7.57 -8.94
N LEU A 50 11.71 6.62 -9.83
CA LEU A 50 12.55 5.43 -9.98
C LEU A 50 13.92 5.73 -10.61
N SER A 51 14.11 6.91 -11.20
CA SER A 51 15.43 7.38 -11.66
C SER A 51 16.28 8.02 -10.57
N ASP A 52 15.75 8.20 -9.35
CA ASP A 52 16.50 8.79 -8.25
C ASP A 52 17.76 8.01 -7.92
N ASP A 53 18.83 8.73 -7.63
CA ASP A 53 20.13 8.14 -7.35
C ASP A 53 20.11 7.22 -6.11
N VAL A 54 19.22 7.48 -5.17
CA VAL A 54 19.04 6.66 -3.96
C VAL A 54 18.64 5.23 -4.29
N LEU A 55 18.00 4.99 -5.45
CA LEU A 55 17.56 3.67 -5.88
C LEU A 55 18.59 2.89 -6.70
N LYS A 56 19.74 3.48 -7.01
CA LYS A 56 20.75 2.82 -7.87
C LYS A 56 21.38 1.60 -7.25
N SER A 57 21.49 1.56 -5.93
CA SER A 57 22.17 0.49 -5.17
C SER A 57 21.24 -0.34 -4.30
N VAL A 58 19.91 -0.11 -4.35
CA VAL A 58 18.97 -0.87 -3.50
C VAL A 58 18.68 -2.24 -4.11
N GLU A 59 18.57 -3.23 -3.26
CA GLU A 59 18.21 -4.61 -3.60
C GLU A 59 16.71 -4.88 -3.40
N ALA A 60 16.07 -4.12 -2.49
CA ALA A 60 14.65 -4.24 -2.19
C ALA A 60 13.99 -2.86 -2.03
N LEU A 61 12.75 -2.74 -2.47
CA LEU A 61 11.93 -1.55 -2.38
C LEU A 61 10.63 -1.88 -1.62
N ILE A 62 10.46 -1.26 -0.44
CA ILE A 62 9.25 -1.40 0.36
C ILE A 62 8.23 -0.36 -0.09
N LEU A 63 7.04 -0.79 -0.45
CA LEU A 63 5.90 0.07 -0.74
C LEU A 63 5.27 0.52 0.59
N GLY A 64 5.78 1.63 1.14
CA GLY A 64 5.43 2.14 2.46
C GLY A 64 4.13 2.98 2.50
N CYS A 65 3.20 2.77 1.57
CA CYS A 65 1.93 3.47 1.47
C CYS A 65 0.82 2.51 1.07
N THR A 66 -0.36 2.66 1.68
CA THR A 66 -1.54 1.81 1.40
C THR A 66 -2.10 1.98 -0.02
N HIS A 67 -1.79 3.07 -0.70
CA HIS A 67 -2.21 3.33 -2.08
C HIS A 67 -1.33 2.62 -3.13
N TYR A 68 -0.08 2.32 -2.82
CA TYR A 68 0.88 1.83 -3.82
C TYR A 68 0.59 0.44 -4.41
N PRO A 69 -0.17 -0.46 -3.78
CA PRO A 69 -0.63 -1.67 -4.45
C PRO A 69 -1.36 -1.42 -5.78
N HIS A 70 -2.05 -0.25 -5.93
CA HIS A 70 -2.77 0.10 -7.16
C HIS A 70 -1.87 0.47 -8.35
N ILE A 71 -0.60 0.75 -8.10
CA ILE A 71 0.42 1.04 -9.13
C ILE A 71 1.58 0.04 -9.07
N GLN A 72 1.42 -1.06 -8.35
CA GLN A 72 2.47 -2.05 -8.18
C GLN A 72 2.92 -2.64 -9.51
N GLU A 73 1.99 -2.99 -10.40
CA GLU A 73 2.31 -3.51 -11.74
C GLU A 73 3.10 -2.51 -12.57
N GLU A 74 2.76 -1.21 -12.51
CA GLU A 74 3.54 -0.17 -13.19
C GLU A 74 4.95 -0.05 -12.61
N ILE A 75 5.09 -0.12 -11.29
CA ILE A 75 6.40 -0.11 -10.62
C ILE A 75 7.22 -1.34 -11.06
N GLU A 76 6.58 -2.52 -11.10
CA GLU A 76 7.23 -3.76 -11.55
C GLU A 76 7.75 -3.66 -12.99
N GLN A 77 7.00 -3.03 -13.88
CA GLN A 77 7.39 -2.85 -15.29
C GLN A 77 8.54 -1.83 -15.45
N LEU A 78 8.58 -0.82 -14.59
CA LEU A 78 9.53 0.29 -14.71
C LEU A 78 10.78 0.13 -13.85
N LYS A 79 10.69 -0.65 -12.76
CA LYS A 79 11.85 -0.92 -11.90
C LYS A 79 12.90 -1.75 -12.62
N ARG A 80 14.13 -1.70 -12.13
CA ARG A 80 15.17 -2.63 -12.57
C ARG A 80 14.85 -4.04 -12.09
N ASN A 81 15.00 -5.04 -12.94
CA ASN A 81 14.69 -6.44 -12.62
C ASN A 81 15.44 -7.00 -11.39
N THR A 82 16.48 -6.31 -10.93
CA THR A 82 17.27 -6.70 -9.76
C THR A 82 16.68 -6.25 -8.43
N ILE A 83 15.69 -5.35 -8.44
CA ILE A 83 15.08 -4.80 -7.22
C ILE A 83 13.88 -5.67 -6.84
N ALA A 84 13.92 -6.28 -5.65
CA ALA A 84 12.78 -6.98 -5.08
C ALA A 84 11.71 -5.95 -4.62
N LEU A 85 10.45 -6.19 -4.96
CA LEU A 85 9.35 -5.36 -4.48
C LEU A 85 8.70 -6.02 -3.27
N ILE A 86 8.51 -5.26 -2.20
CA ILE A 86 7.92 -5.72 -0.95
C ILE A 86 6.60 -4.99 -0.74
N ASP A 87 5.50 -5.72 -0.92
CA ASP A 87 4.15 -5.25 -0.63
C ASP A 87 3.80 -5.50 0.84
N SER A 88 3.72 -4.41 1.62
CA SER A 88 3.41 -4.49 3.05
C SER A 88 1.99 -4.99 3.33
N PRO A 89 0.92 -4.57 2.66
CA PRO A 89 -0.43 -5.14 2.79
C PRO A 89 -0.50 -6.66 2.63
N GLU A 90 0.15 -7.21 1.63
CA GLU A 90 0.16 -8.66 1.40
C GLU A 90 0.81 -9.40 2.57
N ILE A 91 1.97 -8.91 3.04
CA ILE A 91 2.70 -9.53 4.15
C ILE A 91 1.87 -9.45 5.44
N VAL A 92 1.24 -8.31 5.71
CA VAL A 92 0.39 -8.13 6.90
C VAL A 92 -0.81 -9.07 6.85
N SER A 93 -1.49 -9.19 5.70
CA SER A 93 -2.67 -10.07 5.57
C SER A 93 -2.32 -11.54 5.80
N ARG A 94 -1.19 -12.00 5.27
CA ARG A 94 -0.68 -13.36 5.53
C ARG A 94 -0.40 -13.58 7.02
N ASN A 95 0.29 -12.63 7.66
CA ASN A 95 0.60 -12.72 9.09
C ASN A 95 -0.67 -12.74 9.95
N VAL A 96 -1.67 -11.91 9.63
CA VAL A 96 -2.98 -11.93 10.33
C VAL A 96 -3.62 -13.30 10.20
N LYS A 97 -3.61 -13.90 9.00
CA LYS A 97 -4.14 -15.26 8.80
C LYS A 97 -3.41 -16.30 9.66
N ASP A 98 -2.08 -16.23 9.72
CA ASP A 98 -1.27 -17.18 10.50
C ASP A 98 -1.53 -17.03 12.00
N VAL A 99 -1.65 -15.79 12.49
CA VAL A 99 -1.98 -15.52 13.91
C VAL A 99 -3.38 -16.04 14.24
N LEU A 100 -4.39 -15.74 13.42
CA LEU A 100 -5.75 -16.27 13.62
C LEU A 100 -5.78 -17.79 13.57
N GLY A 101 -5.02 -18.41 12.66
CA GLY A 101 -4.88 -19.87 12.60
C GLY A 101 -4.27 -20.46 13.86
N SER A 102 -3.20 -19.86 14.38
CA SER A 102 -2.56 -20.31 15.63
C SER A 102 -3.46 -20.20 16.86
N MET A 103 -4.44 -19.29 16.81
CA MET A 103 -5.42 -19.06 17.87
C MET A 103 -6.71 -19.86 17.68
N ASN A 104 -6.85 -20.66 16.62
CA ASN A 104 -8.08 -21.34 16.20
C ASN A 104 -9.28 -20.39 16.00
N LEU A 105 -9.02 -19.20 15.43
CA LEU A 105 -10.02 -18.16 15.17
C LEU A 105 -10.34 -17.99 13.68
N LEU A 106 -9.81 -18.85 12.80
CA LEU A 106 -10.20 -18.84 11.40
C LEU A 106 -11.66 -19.29 11.26
N ASN A 107 -12.38 -18.64 10.34
CA ASN A 107 -13.73 -19.08 9.98
C ASN A 107 -13.63 -20.25 9.01
N ASP A 108 -14.14 -21.40 9.44
CA ASP A 108 -14.20 -22.63 8.63
C ASP A 108 -15.52 -22.76 7.82
N SER A 109 -16.43 -21.78 7.90
CA SER A 109 -17.65 -21.80 7.12
C SER A 109 -17.36 -21.59 5.63
N ALA A 110 -18.16 -22.25 4.77
CA ALA A 110 -18.10 -22.04 3.33
C ALA A 110 -18.76 -20.72 2.88
N ASP A 111 -19.40 -20.00 3.79
CA ASP A 111 -20.09 -18.76 3.50
C ASP A 111 -19.08 -17.60 3.40
N SER A 112 -19.22 -16.80 2.37
CA SER A 112 -18.52 -15.52 2.28
C SER A 112 -19.03 -14.61 3.41
N GLY A 113 -18.12 -14.05 4.19
CA GLY A 113 -18.50 -13.11 5.25
C GLY A 113 -19.23 -11.87 4.71
N GLU A 114 -19.95 -11.20 5.58
CA GLU A 114 -20.54 -9.89 5.29
C GLU A 114 -19.51 -8.80 5.57
N TYR A 115 -19.44 -7.83 4.67
CA TYR A 115 -18.55 -6.68 4.80
C TYR A 115 -19.39 -5.42 4.98
N SER A 116 -19.09 -4.64 6.00
CA SER A 116 -19.68 -3.33 6.23
C SER A 116 -18.56 -2.29 6.34
N PHE A 117 -18.65 -1.22 5.55
CA PHE A 117 -17.64 -0.18 5.49
C PHE A 117 -18.21 1.12 6.03
N TYR A 118 -17.53 1.68 7.00
CA TYR A 118 -17.94 2.91 7.68
C TYR A 118 -16.88 3.98 7.54
N VAL A 119 -17.32 5.22 7.36
CA VAL A 119 -16.45 6.40 7.31
C VAL A 119 -16.94 7.45 8.30
N SER A 120 -16.05 8.23 8.87
CA SER A 120 -16.39 9.32 9.78
C SER A 120 -16.88 10.58 9.05
N ASP A 121 -16.51 10.71 7.78
CA ASP A 121 -16.89 11.80 6.89
C ASP A 121 -17.02 11.24 5.48
N TYR A 122 -18.17 11.42 4.87
CA TYR A 122 -18.48 10.86 3.55
C TYR A 122 -18.25 11.88 2.44
N THR A 123 -17.57 11.45 1.40
CA THR A 123 -17.45 12.18 0.14
C THR A 123 -17.59 11.21 -1.04
N ASP A 124 -18.19 11.68 -2.14
CA ASP A 124 -18.32 10.87 -3.38
C ASP A 124 -16.95 10.43 -3.92
N VAL A 125 -15.92 11.25 -3.75
CA VAL A 125 -14.54 10.93 -4.13
C VAL A 125 -14.02 9.76 -3.30
N PHE A 126 -14.27 9.75 -1.99
CA PHE A 126 -13.82 8.67 -1.12
C PHE A 126 -14.55 7.36 -1.42
N GLU A 127 -15.85 7.39 -1.73
CA GLU A 127 -16.58 6.20 -2.16
C GLU A 127 -16.01 5.65 -3.49
N HIS A 128 -15.72 6.53 -4.45
CA HIS A 128 -15.10 6.11 -5.70
C HIS A 128 -13.73 5.43 -5.48
N ILE A 129 -12.89 5.97 -4.61
CA ILE A 129 -11.61 5.36 -4.25
C ILE A 129 -11.84 4.00 -3.57
N ALA A 130 -12.80 3.90 -2.65
CA ALA A 130 -13.12 2.65 -1.99
C ALA A 130 -13.59 1.57 -3.00
N GLN A 131 -14.39 1.97 -4.00
CA GLN A 131 -14.83 1.07 -5.07
C GLN A 131 -13.66 0.62 -5.96
N LEU A 132 -12.72 1.50 -6.27
CA LEU A 132 -11.48 1.14 -6.97
C LEU A 132 -10.62 0.14 -6.17
N MET A 133 -10.58 0.29 -4.85
CA MET A 133 -9.77 -0.55 -3.96
C MET A 133 -10.38 -1.92 -3.68
N PHE A 134 -11.68 -1.98 -3.48
CA PHE A 134 -12.37 -3.15 -2.94
C PHE A 134 -13.41 -3.74 -3.89
N GLY A 135 -13.69 -3.09 -5.01
CA GLY A 135 -14.68 -3.50 -6.01
C GLY A 135 -15.96 -2.66 -6.00
N GLU A 136 -16.67 -2.68 -7.13
CA GLU A 136 -17.81 -1.80 -7.41
C GLU A 136 -19.03 -1.98 -6.47
N ASN A 137 -19.11 -3.09 -5.73
CA ASN A 137 -20.26 -3.40 -4.86
C ASN A 137 -20.11 -2.83 -3.43
N ILE A 138 -19.14 -1.97 -3.19
CA ILE A 138 -18.92 -1.37 -1.88
C ILE A 138 -19.75 -0.11 -1.75
N HIS A 139 -20.51 -0.04 -0.65
CA HIS A 139 -21.22 1.16 -0.23
C HIS A 139 -20.71 1.59 1.13
N LEU A 140 -20.28 2.84 1.20
CA LEU A 140 -19.80 3.45 2.44
C LEU A 140 -21.01 3.97 3.25
N GLN A 141 -20.98 3.75 4.55
CA GLN A 141 -21.94 4.30 5.49
C GLN A 141 -21.24 5.34 6.36
N GLU A 142 -21.80 6.53 6.41
CA GLU A 142 -21.28 7.56 7.32
C GLU A 142 -21.66 7.22 8.76
N GLN A 143 -20.67 7.17 9.63
CA GLN A 143 -20.86 7.00 11.06
C GLN A 143 -20.00 7.98 11.82
N ASN A 144 -20.64 8.99 12.41
CA ASN A 144 -19.96 9.98 13.24
C ASN A 144 -19.56 9.36 14.58
N ILE A 145 -18.25 9.11 14.75
CA ILE A 145 -17.66 8.52 15.96
C ILE A 145 -17.27 9.58 17.01
N TRP A 146 -17.45 10.86 16.71
CA TRP A 146 -17.01 11.98 17.54
C TRP A 146 -18.18 12.64 18.31
N LYS A 147 -19.35 12.00 18.39
CA LYS A 147 -20.50 12.48 19.16
C LYS A 147 -20.54 11.83 20.52
#